data_30a9e9e97f96baa116079d8df9c1f4ee
#
_entry.id   30a9e9e97f96baa116079d8df9c1f4ee
#
_cell.length_a   1.000
_cell.length_b   1.000
_cell.length_c   1.000
_cell.angle_alpha   90.00
_cell.angle_beta   90.00
_cell.angle_gamma   90.00
#
_symmetry.space_group_name_H-M   'P 1'
#
loop_
_entity.id
_entity.type
_entity.pdbx_description
1 polymer ?
#
loop_
_entity_poly.entity_id
_entity_poly.type
_entity_poly.pdbx_seq_one_letter_code
_entity_poly.pdbx_strand_id
1 'polypeptide(L)'
;VRKLVLVLGAVALVAAACGKPSPKVYSDARTRACLQAQGVRLAPPPASDFVASTALGGSFRALLHRNFVTISFGSSVANATSLDHVYRTVHARNVGIDDVLRTQGNAVMLWHAHPSDTDLALLHGCLKT
;
A
#
# COMPACT_ATOMS: atom_id res chain seq x y z
N VAL A 1 -35.02 39.87 -50.43
CA VAL A 1 -33.86 40.00 -49.56
C VAL A 1 -33.85 38.83 -48.58
N ARG A 2 -33.08 37.77 -48.85
CA ARG A 2 -32.92 36.59 -47.98
C ARG A 2 -31.79 36.84 -47.01
N LYS A 3 -32.10 36.93 -45.71
CA LYS A 3 -31.09 36.97 -44.63
C LYS A 3 -30.64 35.56 -44.34
N LEU A 4 -29.37 35.31 -44.67
CA LEU A 4 -28.66 34.05 -44.29
C LEU A 4 -28.17 34.22 -42.86
N VAL A 5 -28.73 33.42 -41.91
CA VAL A 5 -28.25 33.35 -40.54
C VAL A 5 -27.21 32.22 -40.47
N LEU A 6 -25.95 32.59 -40.31
CA LEU A 6 -24.84 31.70 -40.05
C LEU A 6 -24.83 31.35 -38.57
N VAL A 7 -25.22 30.12 -38.23
CA VAL A 7 -25.06 29.57 -36.86
C VAL A 7 -23.65 28.94 -36.76
N LEU A 8 -22.75 29.65 -36.09
CA LEU A 8 -21.46 29.10 -35.73
C LEU A 8 -21.67 28.14 -34.52
N GLY A 9 -21.62 26.84 -34.77
CA GLY A 9 -21.58 25.84 -33.73
C GLY A 9 -20.18 25.79 -33.12
N ALA A 10 -20.05 26.24 -31.88
CA ALA A 10 -18.84 26.03 -31.10
C ALA A 10 -18.78 24.57 -30.61
N VAL A 11 -17.94 23.75 -31.22
CA VAL A 11 -17.61 22.40 -30.72
C VAL A 11 -16.63 22.56 -29.57
N ALA A 12 -17.13 22.46 -28.33
CA ALA A 12 -16.28 22.35 -27.16
C ALA A 12 -15.65 20.96 -27.12
N LEU A 13 -14.37 20.87 -27.47
CA LEU A 13 -13.55 19.68 -27.21
C LEU A 13 -13.33 19.57 -25.69
N VAL A 14 -14.12 18.71 -25.03
CA VAL A 14 -13.82 18.26 -23.68
C VAL A 14 -12.67 17.28 -23.77
N ALA A 15 -11.44 17.75 -23.56
CA ALA A 15 -10.29 16.89 -23.36
C ALA A 15 -10.50 16.17 -22.01
N ALA A 16 -10.97 14.93 -22.07
CA ALA A 16 -10.97 14.04 -20.92
C ALA A 16 -9.51 13.76 -20.54
N ALA A 17 -8.99 14.52 -19.58
CA ALA A 17 -7.70 14.23 -18.96
C ALA A 17 -7.85 12.91 -18.19
N CYS A 18 -7.46 11.79 -18.83
CA CYS A 18 -7.23 10.51 -18.16
C CYS A 18 -5.99 10.65 -17.29
N GLY A 19 -6.12 11.36 -16.14
CA GLY A 19 -5.10 11.42 -15.12
C GLY A 19 -4.98 10.04 -14.48
N LYS A 20 -3.77 9.45 -14.47
CA LYS A 20 -3.51 8.26 -13.65
C LYS A 20 -3.84 8.62 -12.19
N PRO A 21 -4.57 7.75 -11.43
CA PRO A 21 -4.85 8.02 -10.04
C PRO A 21 -3.53 8.20 -9.29
N SER A 22 -3.45 9.23 -8.43
CA SER A 22 -2.26 9.48 -7.59
C SER A 22 -2.01 8.26 -6.71
N PRO A 23 -0.73 7.83 -6.54
CA PRO A 23 -0.40 6.70 -5.67
C PRO A 23 -0.85 7.02 -4.23
N LYS A 24 -1.49 6.04 -3.59
CA LYS A 24 -2.01 6.21 -2.23
C LYS A 24 -0.87 6.16 -1.21
N VAL A 25 -0.88 7.12 -0.28
CA VAL A 25 0.00 7.15 0.87
C VAL A 25 -0.83 6.84 2.12
N TYR A 26 -0.60 5.67 2.69
CA TYR A 26 -1.33 5.19 3.86
C TYR A 26 -0.67 5.66 5.16
N SER A 27 -1.48 5.85 6.19
CA SER A 27 -1.05 6.25 7.53
C SER A 27 -0.87 5.02 8.44
N ASP A 28 0.30 4.89 9.07
CA ASP A 28 0.57 3.88 10.10
C ASP A 28 -0.48 3.96 11.21
N ALA A 29 -0.71 5.13 11.79
CA ALA A 29 -1.64 5.31 12.91
C ALA A 29 -3.09 4.94 12.56
N ARG A 30 -3.57 5.34 11.37
CA ARG A 30 -4.94 5.03 10.94
C ARG A 30 -5.11 3.55 10.60
N THR A 31 -4.09 2.94 10.00
CA THR A 31 -4.10 1.51 9.70
C THR A 31 -4.11 0.68 10.98
N ARG A 32 -3.29 1.04 11.98
CA ARG A 32 -3.33 0.42 13.32
C ARG A 32 -4.71 0.51 13.96
N ALA A 33 -5.30 1.69 13.98
CA ALA A 33 -6.61 1.90 14.57
C ALA A 33 -7.69 1.04 13.90
N CYS A 34 -7.66 0.93 12.57
CA CYS A 34 -8.59 0.08 11.83
C CYS A 34 -8.41 -1.41 12.18
N LEU A 35 -7.18 -1.91 12.19
CA LEU A 35 -6.89 -3.32 12.53
C LEU A 35 -7.30 -3.64 13.96
N GLN A 36 -7.01 -2.77 14.92
CA GLN A 36 -7.42 -2.93 16.31
C GLN A 36 -8.94 -2.97 16.47
N ALA A 37 -9.66 -2.12 15.72
CA ALA A 37 -11.14 -2.13 15.69
C ALA A 37 -11.70 -3.43 15.11
N GLN A 38 -10.93 -4.14 14.27
CA GLN A 38 -11.26 -5.48 13.77
C GLN A 38 -10.81 -6.62 14.70
N GLY A 39 -10.31 -6.29 15.89
CA GLY A 39 -9.85 -7.28 16.87
C GLY A 39 -8.45 -7.85 16.61
N VAL A 40 -7.69 -7.27 15.68
CA VAL A 40 -6.33 -7.71 15.39
C VAL A 40 -5.38 -7.20 16.47
N ARG A 41 -4.59 -8.11 17.03
CA ARG A 41 -3.53 -7.74 17.98
C ARG A 41 -2.32 -7.21 17.22
N LEU A 42 -1.75 -6.12 17.71
CA LEU A 42 -0.55 -5.51 17.15
C LEU A 42 0.64 -5.69 18.09
N ALA A 43 1.82 -5.77 17.52
CA ALA A 43 3.09 -5.86 18.23
C ALA A 43 4.14 -5.01 17.51
N PRO A 44 5.24 -4.62 18.18
CA PRO A 44 6.38 -4.03 17.49
C PRO A 44 6.96 -5.04 16.49
N PRO A 45 7.64 -4.57 15.43
CA PRO A 45 8.37 -5.46 14.54
C PRO A 45 9.49 -6.18 15.32
N PRO A 46 9.96 -7.35 14.82
CA PRO A 46 11.09 -8.04 15.45
C PRO A 46 12.33 -7.14 15.45
N ALA A 47 13.10 -7.19 16.52
CA ALA A 47 14.37 -6.44 16.59
C ALA A 47 15.37 -6.82 15.49
N SER A 48 15.25 -8.03 14.93
CA SER A 48 16.04 -8.51 13.80
C SER A 48 15.61 -7.95 12.44
N ASP A 49 14.42 -7.33 12.37
CA ASP A 49 13.92 -6.70 11.14
C ASP A 49 14.37 -5.24 11.08
N PHE A 50 15.60 -5.03 10.64
CA PHE A 50 16.13 -3.67 10.51
C PHE A 50 15.42 -2.85 9.43
N VAL A 51 14.83 -3.48 8.41
CA VAL A 51 14.06 -2.78 7.37
C VAL A 51 12.84 -2.13 7.99
N ALA A 52 12.09 -2.89 8.79
CA ALA A 52 10.95 -2.34 9.53
C ALA A 52 11.37 -1.25 10.52
N SER A 53 12.52 -1.41 11.19
CA SER A 53 13.03 -0.42 12.16
C SER A 53 13.46 0.89 11.52
N THR A 54 13.78 0.90 10.23
CA THR A 54 14.21 2.09 9.47
C THR A 54 13.08 2.70 8.63
N ALA A 55 11.87 2.16 8.69
CA ALA A 55 10.73 2.63 7.92
C ALA A 55 10.28 4.03 8.40
N LEU A 56 10.45 5.04 7.55
CA LEU A 56 10.21 6.45 7.90
C LEU A 56 8.74 6.78 8.18
N GLY A 57 7.81 6.02 7.62
CA GLY A 57 6.38 6.15 7.85
C GLY A 57 5.83 5.33 9.02
N GLY A 58 6.71 4.66 9.76
CA GLY A 58 6.36 3.77 10.87
C GLY A 58 6.28 2.30 10.45
N SER A 59 6.20 1.41 11.44
CA SER A 59 6.09 -0.02 11.21
C SER A 59 5.48 -0.74 12.41
N PHE A 60 4.82 -1.86 12.17
CA PHE A 60 4.29 -2.75 13.22
C PHE A 60 4.07 -4.15 12.68
N ARG A 61 3.85 -5.09 13.58
CA ARG A 61 3.40 -6.44 13.27
C ARG A 61 1.92 -6.59 13.61
N ALA A 62 1.13 -7.11 12.68
CA ALA A 62 -0.24 -7.54 12.91
C ALA A 62 -0.27 -9.06 13.10
N LEU A 63 -0.89 -9.52 14.19
CA LEU A 63 -1.00 -10.93 14.55
C LEU A 63 -2.37 -11.43 14.12
N LEU A 64 -2.40 -12.22 13.07
CA LEU A 64 -3.59 -12.82 12.49
C LEU A 64 -3.78 -14.25 13.02
N HIS A 65 -4.90 -14.88 12.70
CA HIS A 65 -5.28 -16.16 13.33
C HIS A 65 -4.19 -17.27 13.19
N ARG A 66 -3.61 -17.42 12.02
CA ARG A 66 -2.57 -18.43 11.71
C ARG A 66 -1.33 -17.86 11.04
N ASN A 67 -1.23 -16.55 10.98
CA ASN A 67 -0.17 -15.85 10.29
C ASN A 67 0.15 -14.55 11.00
N PHE A 68 1.21 -13.91 10.64
CA PHE A 68 1.48 -12.53 11.00
C PHE A 68 2.12 -11.80 9.83
N VAL A 69 2.00 -10.50 9.83
CA VAL A 69 2.58 -9.64 8.82
C VAL A 69 3.28 -8.47 9.49
N THR A 70 4.50 -8.19 9.06
CA THR A 70 5.19 -6.94 9.38
C THR A 70 4.87 -5.93 8.30
N ILE A 71 4.28 -4.80 8.69
CA ILE A 71 3.93 -3.71 7.78
C ILE A 71 4.89 -2.57 8.04
N SER A 72 5.58 -2.15 6.98
CA SER A 72 6.53 -1.04 7.00
C SER A 72 6.05 0.04 6.05
N PHE A 73 5.84 1.26 6.56
CA PHE A 73 5.37 2.38 5.75
C PHE A 73 6.55 3.24 5.30
N GLY A 74 6.65 3.45 4.00
CA GLY A 74 7.51 4.49 3.48
C GLY A 74 6.93 5.88 3.76
N SER A 75 7.77 6.90 3.82
CA SER A 75 7.32 8.30 3.82
C SER A 75 6.67 8.71 2.49
N SER A 76 6.91 7.93 1.45
CA SER A 76 6.36 8.06 0.10
C SER A 76 6.31 6.70 -0.58
N VAL A 77 5.65 6.61 -1.73
CA VAL A 77 5.66 5.40 -2.57
C VAL A 77 7.07 5.06 -3.05
N ALA A 78 7.87 6.06 -3.41
CA ALA A 78 9.27 5.85 -3.81
C ALA A 78 10.12 5.28 -2.65
N ASN A 79 9.90 5.75 -1.42
CA ASN A 79 10.58 5.21 -0.24
C ASN A 79 10.13 3.76 0.04
N ALA A 80 8.84 3.43 -0.14
CA ALA A 80 8.37 2.05 -0.03
C ALA A 80 8.99 1.12 -1.07
N THR A 81 9.19 1.59 -2.30
CA THR A 81 9.91 0.84 -3.33
C THR A 81 11.35 0.51 -2.88
N SER A 82 12.00 1.45 -2.21
CA SER A 82 13.33 1.21 -1.64
C SER A 82 13.29 0.17 -0.52
N LEU A 83 12.29 0.21 0.37
CA LEU A 83 12.10 -0.79 1.42
C LEU A 83 11.85 -2.19 0.84
N ASP A 84 10.97 -2.29 -0.18
CA ASP A 84 10.72 -3.55 -0.90
C ASP A 84 12.01 -4.12 -1.49
N HIS A 85 12.81 -3.27 -2.15
CA HIS A 85 14.10 -3.68 -2.71
C HIS A 85 15.07 -4.20 -1.64
N VAL A 86 15.14 -3.54 -0.48
CA VAL A 86 16.00 -3.99 0.62
C VAL A 86 15.53 -5.34 1.16
N TYR A 87 14.22 -5.54 1.37
CA TYR A 87 13.69 -6.84 1.77
C TYR A 87 14.08 -7.93 0.78
N ARG A 88 13.94 -7.70 -0.53
CA ARG A 88 14.33 -8.64 -1.57
C ARG A 88 15.83 -8.97 -1.54
N THR A 89 16.67 -7.97 -1.28
CA THR A 89 18.12 -8.15 -1.20
C THR A 89 18.53 -8.95 0.03
N VAL A 90 17.96 -8.64 1.19
CA VAL A 90 18.30 -9.29 2.46
C VAL A 90 17.76 -10.73 2.51
N HIS A 91 16.57 -10.95 1.96
CA HIS A 91 15.91 -12.25 1.90
C HIS A 91 16.12 -12.99 0.57
N ALA A 92 16.98 -12.48 -0.33
CA ALA A 92 17.22 -13.07 -1.66
C ALA A 92 17.70 -14.52 -1.64
N ARG A 93 18.19 -15.01 -0.49
CA ARG A 93 18.54 -16.42 -0.29
C ARG A 93 17.32 -17.30 0.02
N ASN A 94 16.18 -16.69 0.33
CA ASN A 94 14.94 -17.39 0.60
C ASN A 94 14.14 -17.52 -0.70
N VAL A 95 14.14 -18.73 -1.25
CA VAL A 95 13.23 -19.09 -2.33
C VAL A 95 11.80 -18.78 -1.86
N GLY A 96 11.08 -17.92 -2.57
CA GLY A 96 9.66 -17.62 -2.25
C GLY A 96 9.41 -16.24 -1.65
N ILE A 97 10.35 -15.28 -1.70
CA ILE A 97 10.10 -13.90 -1.24
C ILE A 97 8.88 -13.28 -1.95
N ASP A 98 8.65 -13.60 -3.23
CA ASP A 98 7.50 -13.12 -3.99
C ASP A 98 6.17 -13.67 -3.48
N ASP A 99 6.21 -14.78 -2.74
CA ASP A 99 5.04 -15.39 -2.14
C ASP A 99 4.58 -14.66 -0.86
N VAL A 100 5.50 -14.05 -0.16
CA VAL A 100 5.27 -13.44 1.16
C VAL A 100 5.46 -11.92 1.20
N LEU A 101 6.04 -11.30 0.19
CA LEU A 101 6.23 -9.86 0.13
C LEU A 101 5.18 -9.22 -0.78
N ARG A 102 4.48 -8.23 -0.26
CA ARG A 102 3.48 -7.44 -0.99
C ARG A 102 3.72 -5.96 -0.77
N THR A 103 3.58 -5.17 -1.81
CA THR A 103 3.66 -3.70 -1.70
C THR A 103 2.42 -3.07 -2.28
N GLN A 104 1.82 -2.14 -1.54
CA GLN A 104 0.67 -1.36 -1.96
C GLN A 104 0.82 0.09 -1.52
N GLY A 105 0.87 1.02 -2.48
CA GLY A 105 1.17 2.41 -2.19
C GLY A 105 2.50 2.54 -1.46
N ASN A 106 2.49 3.19 -0.30
CA ASN A 106 3.67 3.32 0.56
C ASN A 106 3.79 2.22 1.63
N ALA A 107 2.93 1.19 1.61
CA ALA A 107 2.96 0.09 2.56
C ALA A 107 3.66 -1.14 1.97
N VAL A 108 4.68 -1.63 2.65
CA VAL A 108 5.39 -2.88 2.34
C VAL A 108 5.04 -3.89 3.42
N MET A 109 4.54 -5.05 3.02
CA MET A 109 3.97 -6.09 3.88
C MET A 109 4.79 -7.37 3.72
N LEU A 110 5.54 -7.73 4.76
CA LEU A 110 6.27 -9.00 4.82
C LEU A 110 5.48 -9.99 5.69
N TRP A 111 4.89 -10.98 5.03
CA TRP A 111 4.14 -12.05 5.67
C TRP A 111 5.07 -13.16 6.15
N HIS A 112 4.71 -13.80 7.25
CA HIS A 112 5.45 -14.97 7.77
C HIS A 112 5.27 -16.20 6.88
N ALA A 113 4.05 -16.40 6.40
CA ALA A 113 3.68 -17.46 5.47
C ALA A 113 2.78 -16.88 4.38
N HIS A 114 2.50 -17.65 3.33
CA HIS A 114 1.57 -17.25 2.27
C HIS A 114 0.25 -16.72 2.88
N PRO A 115 -0.12 -15.48 2.58
CA PRO A 115 -1.35 -14.91 3.14
C PRO A 115 -2.59 -15.56 2.53
N SER A 116 -3.60 -15.80 3.36
CA SER A 116 -4.92 -16.20 2.86
C SER A 116 -5.64 -15.01 2.22
N ASP A 117 -6.60 -15.28 1.34
CA ASP A 117 -7.44 -14.24 0.74
C ASP A 117 -8.18 -13.41 1.81
N THR A 118 -8.59 -14.06 2.90
CA THR A 118 -9.25 -13.40 4.05
C THR A 118 -8.30 -12.43 4.74
N ASP A 119 -7.04 -12.83 4.99
CA ASP A 119 -6.03 -11.98 5.61
C ASP A 119 -5.69 -10.78 4.71
N LEU A 120 -5.56 -11.03 3.40
CA LEU A 120 -5.31 -9.97 2.42
C LEU A 120 -6.47 -8.98 2.36
N ALA A 121 -7.72 -9.46 2.32
CA ALA A 121 -8.90 -8.60 2.28
C ALA A 121 -9.02 -7.74 3.54
N LEU A 122 -8.79 -8.32 4.72
CA LEU A 122 -8.77 -7.61 6.01
C LEU A 122 -7.71 -6.50 6.01
N LEU A 123 -6.49 -6.85 5.62
CA LEU A 123 -5.39 -5.89 5.64
C LEU A 123 -5.62 -4.77 4.61
N HIS A 124 -5.98 -5.09 3.38
CA HIS A 124 -6.26 -4.10 2.34
C HIS A 124 -7.42 -3.18 2.73
N GLY A 125 -8.46 -3.70 3.39
CA GLY A 125 -9.57 -2.91 3.92
C GLY A 125 -9.17 -1.94 5.02
N CYS A 126 -8.10 -2.24 5.74
CA CYS A 126 -7.57 -1.41 6.82
C CYS A 126 -6.40 -0.49 6.42
N LEU A 127 -5.87 -0.57 5.21
CA LEU A 127 -4.94 0.43 4.73
C LEU A 127 -5.68 1.76 4.53
N LYS A 128 -5.41 2.76 5.42
CA LYS A 128 -6.09 4.06 5.44
C LYS A 128 -5.11 5.20 5.17
N THR A 129 -5.54 6.16 4.37
CA THR A 129 -4.78 7.38 4.04
C THR A 129 -4.95 8.45 5.11
#